data_b088cc9c4a5c1780c8bfc97a180e97c5
#
_entry.id   b088cc9c4a5c1780c8bfc97a180e97c5
#
_cell.length_a   1.000
_cell.length_b   1.000
_cell.length_c   1.000
_cell.angle_alpha   90.00
_cell.angle_beta   90.00
_cell.angle_gamma   90.00
#
_symmetry.space_group_name_H-M   'P 1'
#
loop_
_entity.id
_entity.type
_entity.pdbx_description
1 polymer ?
#
loop_
_entity_poly.entity_id
_entity_poly.type
_entity_poly.pdbx_seq_one_letter_code
_entity_poly.pdbx_strand_id
1 'polypeptide(L)'
;MTAPRIWLIRHGETEWSRAGRHTGRTDPPLTANGEAAADAIRSELSGVVAGLVLCSPLLRARETARRAGLTPDAIDDDLMEWDYGAWEGRTTAQIRADLADPGWLVWDHPVPPGGTPGEQLDQVAERVERVIGRCRPVLDDGRDCVLVAHGHVLRILTARWLGLPPIDGRLFSLDPARLSALGFEHETRVIRCWNATSADRTP
;
A
#
# COMPACT_ATOMS: atom_id res chain seq x y z
N MET A 1 -24.05 -13.35 5.42
CA MET A 1 -23.25 -12.12 5.41
C MET A 1 -21.82 -12.51 5.00
N THR A 2 -21.18 -11.74 4.13
CA THR A 2 -19.78 -11.96 3.75
C THR A 2 -18.87 -11.60 4.94
N ALA A 3 -17.82 -12.39 5.17
CA ALA A 3 -16.85 -12.09 6.22
C ALA A 3 -16.20 -10.71 6.00
N PRO A 4 -15.91 -9.94 7.06
CA PRO A 4 -15.33 -8.60 6.97
C PRO A 4 -13.94 -8.62 6.34
N ARG A 5 -13.55 -7.51 5.69
CA ARG A 5 -12.31 -7.40 4.91
C ARG A 5 -11.56 -6.12 5.21
N ILE A 6 -10.25 -6.17 4.97
CA ILE A 6 -9.43 -4.97 4.81
C ILE A 6 -9.19 -4.78 3.31
N TRP A 7 -9.77 -3.75 2.74
CA TRP A 7 -9.54 -3.33 1.37
C TRP A 7 -8.28 -2.49 1.30
N LEU A 8 -7.38 -2.83 0.40
CA LEU A 8 -6.11 -2.15 0.18
C LEU A 8 -6.15 -1.46 -1.19
N ILE A 9 -5.84 -0.18 -1.21
CA ILE A 9 -5.76 0.64 -2.42
C ILE A 9 -4.37 1.27 -2.48
N ARG A 10 -3.56 0.88 -3.46
CA ARG A 10 -2.35 1.62 -3.77
C ARG A 10 -2.72 2.89 -4.54
N HIS A 11 -2.08 4.02 -4.22
CA HIS A 11 -2.29 5.27 -4.94
C HIS A 11 -2.14 5.11 -6.46
N GLY A 12 -2.80 5.98 -7.23
CA GLY A 12 -2.71 6.03 -8.69
C GLY A 12 -1.29 6.29 -9.19
N GLU A 13 -1.07 6.09 -10.48
CA GLU A 13 0.22 6.33 -11.12
C GLU A 13 0.72 7.77 -10.89
N THR A 14 2.01 7.91 -10.61
CA THR A 14 2.77 9.16 -10.61
C THR A 14 3.93 9.06 -11.61
N GLU A 15 4.52 10.19 -12.02
CA GLU A 15 5.71 10.16 -12.89
C GLU A 15 6.84 9.29 -12.31
N TRP A 16 7.03 9.32 -10.99
CA TRP A 16 8.07 8.54 -10.35
C TRP A 16 7.73 7.03 -10.29
N SER A 17 6.48 6.68 -10.01
CA SER A 17 6.09 5.26 -10.02
C SER A 17 6.16 4.67 -11.43
N ARG A 18 5.80 5.44 -12.46
CA ARG A 18 5.94 5.06 -13.87
C ARG A 18 7.40 4.85 -14.28
N ALA A 19 8.30 5.68 -13.75
CA ALA A 19 9.74 5.58 -13.99
C ALA A 19 10.44 4.52 -13.11
N GLY A 20 9.73 3.81 -12.24
CA GLY A 20 10.29 2.80 -11.33
C GLY A 20 11.22 3.37 -10.27
N ARG A 21 11.02 4.65 -9.87
CA ARG A 21 11.80 5.30 -8.81
C ARG A 21 11.24 4.98 -7.43
N HIS A 22 12.12 4.72 -6.48
CA HIS A 22 11.75 4.66 -5.08
C HIS A 22 11.19 6.01 -4.63
N THR A 23 9.93 6.03 -4.20
CA THR A 23 9.16 7.23 -3.90
C THR A 23 8.61 7.13 -2.49
N GLY A 24 9.40 7.54 -1.51
CA GLY A 24 9.03 7.52 -0.10
C GLY A 24 8.36 8.83 0.32
N ARG A 25 9.18 9.76 0.78
CA ARG A 25 8.74 11.06 1.33
C ARG A 25 8.50 12.14 0.28
N THR A 26 9.14 12.04 -0.88
CA THR A 26 8.82 12.92 -2.02
C THR A 26 7.38 12.64 -2.47
N ASP A 27 6.62 13.68 -2.74
CA ASP A 27 5.18 13.56 -2.96
C ASP A 27 4.76 14.10 -4.34
N PRO A 28 5.12 13.41 -5.44
CA PRO A 28 4.70 13.80 -6.78
C PRO A 28 3.19 13.61 -6.94
N PRO A 29 2.53 14.49 -7.74
CA PRO A 29 1.11 14.36 -8.04
C PRO A 29 0.83 13.12 -8.91
N LEU A 30 -0.44 12.74 -8.99
CA LEU A 30 -0.90 11.73 -9.93
C LEU A 30 -0.68 12.20 -11.37
N THR A 31 -0.42 11.26 -12.28
CA THR A 31 -0.52 11.51 -13.72
C THR A 31 -1.99 11.50 -14.14
N ALA A 32 -2.31 11.98 -15.35
CA ALA A 32 -3.66 11.88 -15.91
C ALA A 32 -4.17 10.42 -15.94
N ASN A 33 -3.27 9.45 -16.25
CA ASN A 33 -3.61 8.02 -16.18
C ASN A 33 -3.87 7.57 -14.75
N GLY A 34 -3.06 8.03 -13.78
CA GLY A 34 -3.25 7.75 -12.36
C GLY A 34 -4.56 8.30 -11.83
N GLU A 35 -4.95 9.48 -12.29
CA GLU A 35 -6.24 10.11 -11.96
C GLU A 35 -7.42 9.30 -12.50
N ALA A 36 -7.39 8.95 -13.80
CA ALA A 36 -8.44 8.16 -14.43
C ALA A 36 -8.59 6.76 -13.79
N ALA A 37 -7.45 6.13 -13.46
CA ALA A 37 -7.46 4.84 -12.76
C ALA A 37 -8.02 4.96 -11.34
N ALA A 38 -7.75 6.05 -10.62
CA ALA A 38 -8.32 6.31 -9.31
C ALA A 38 -9.85 6.55 -9.38
N ASP A 39 -10.33 7.24 -10.41
CA ASP A 39 -11.78 7.44 -10.65
C ASP A 39 -12.49 6.08 -10.90
N ALA A 40 -11.84 5.13 -11.58
CA ALA A 40 -12.38 3.81 -11.84
C ALA A 40 -12.59 2.97 -10.55
N ILE A 41 -11.76 3.16 -9.51
CA ILE A 41 -11.89 2.46 -8.22
C ILE A 41 -13.26 2.70 -7.60
N ARG A 42 -13.88 3.86 -7.82
CA ARG A 42 -15.21 4.18 -7.27
C ARG A 42 -16.26 3.10 -7.59
N SER A 43 -16.28 2.63 -8.83
CA SER A 43 -17.20 1.57 -9.23
C SER A 43 -16.85 0.21 -8.61
N GLU A 44 -15.57 -0.02 -8.36
CA GLU A 44 -15.06 -1.26 -7.77
C GLU A 44 -15.39 -1.38 -6.27
N LEU A 45 -15.54 -0.25 -5.60
CA LEU A 45 -15.97 -0.17 -4.19
C LEU A 45 -17.49 -0.15 -4.02
N SER A 46 -18.25 -0.24 -5.12
CA SER A 46 -19.71 -0.27 -5.02
C SER A 46 -20.17 -1.46 -4.17
N GLY A 47 -20.96 -1.18 -3.13
CA GLY A 47 -21.40 -2.20 -2.16
C GLY A 47 -20.45 -2.45 -0.98
N VAL A 48 -19.28 -1.83 -0.93
CA VAL A 48 -18.43 -1.82 0.27
C VAL A 48 -18.97 -0.80 1.27
N VAL A 49 -19.39 -1.27 2.42
CA VAL A 49 -19.81 -0.42 3.56
C VAL A 49 -18.67 -0.44 4.58
N ALA A 50 -17.74 0.51 4.43
CA ALA A 50 -16.59 0.60 5.32
C ALA A 50 -17.01 1.12 6.70
N GLY A 51 -16.54 0.44 7.74
CA GLY A 51 -16.63 0.91 9.13
C GLY A 51 -15.43 1.76 9.54
N LEU A 52 -14.35 1.75 8.73
CA LEU A 52 -13.16 2.55 8.93
C LEU A 52 -12.45 2.78 7.60
N VAL A 53 -12.14 4.04 7.29
CA VAL A 53 -11.33 4.44 6.13
C VAL A 53 -10.10 5.18 6.63
N LEU A 54 -8.90 4.61 6.45
CA LEU A 54 -7.63 5.24 6.78
C LEU A 54 -6.86 5.59 5.49
N CYS A 55 -6.22 6.75 5.48
CA CYS A 55 -5.46 7.20 4.33
C CYS A 55 -4.09 7.75 4.74
N SER A 56 -3.06 7.43 3.97
CA SER A 56 -1.75 8.05 4.08
C SER A 56 -1.85 9.58 3.94
N PRO A 57 -1.04 10.38 4.66
CA PRO A 57 -1.01 11.83 4.54
C PRO A 57 -0.52 12.33 3.18
N LEU A 58 0.20 11.49 2.41
CA LEU A 58 0.81 11.90 1.15
C LEU A 58 -0.25 12.21 0.09
N LEU A 59 -0.02 13.32 -0.64
CA LEU A 59 -0.98 13.89 -1.60
C LEU A 59 -1.50 12.84 -2.61
N ARG A 60 -0.60 12.02 -3.17
CA ARG A 60 -0.96 10.98 -4.14
C ARG A 60 -1.97 9.96 -3.58
N ALA A 61 -1.89 9.62 -2.29
CA ALA A 61 -2.84 8.72 -1.64
C ALA A 61 -4.17 9.44 -1.35
N ARG A 62 -4.11 10.66 -0.83
CA ARG A 62 -5.29 11.49 -0.55
C ARG A 62 -6.09 11.79 -1.81
N GLU A 63 -5.40 12.14 -2.90
CA GLU A 63 -6.05 12.40 -4.18
C GLU A 63 -6.69 11.13 -4.76
N THR A 64 -6.02 9.98 -4.61
CA THR A 64 -6.61 8.67 -4.98
C THR A 64 -7.87 8.39 -4.16
N ALA A 65 -7.84 8.58 -2.84
CA ALA A 65 -9.01 8.39 -1.98
C ALA A 65 -10.18 9.28 -2.41
N ARG A 66 -9.92 10.58 -2.62
CA ARG A 66 -10.92 11.56 -3.05
C ARG A 66 -11.57 11.16 -4.39
N ARG A 67 -10.77 10.75 -5.37
CA ARG A 67 -11.25 10.31 -6.69
C ARG A 67 -12.05 9.01 -6.61
N ALA A 68 -11.61 8.07 -5.79
CA ALA A 68 -12.33 6.83 -5.51
C ALA A 68 -13.66 7.06 -4.74
N GLY A 69 -13.98 8.31 -4.39
CA GLY A 69 -15.22 8.65 -3.66
C GLY A 69 -15.16 8.28 -2.17
N LEU A 70 -13.95 8.11 -1.64
CA LEU A 70 -13.74 7.81 -0.22
C LEU A 70 -13.55 9.10 0.58
N THR A 71 -14.12 9.13 1.77
CA THR A 71 -13.86 10.15 2.78
C THR A 71 -13.12 9.45 3.94
N PRO A 72 -11.82 9.69 4.13
CA PRO A 72 -11.10 9.09 5.24
C PRO A 72 -11.64 9.55 6.59
N ASP A 73 -11.83 8.59 7.51
CA ASP A 73 -12.13 8.87 8.92
C ASP A 73 -10.90 9.43 9.63
N ALA A 74 -9.70 9.02 9.20
CA ALA A 74 -8.44 9.56 9.70
C ALA A 74 -7.33 9.53 8.63
N ILE A 75 -6.47 10.53 8.71
CA ILE A 75 -5.16 10.54 8.04
C ILE A 75 -4.17 9.86 9.00
N ASP A 76 -3.45 8.88 8.51
CA ASP A 76 -2.64 7.98 9.33
C ASP A 76 -1.20 7.93 8.82
N ASP A 77 -0.26 8.45 9.61
CA ASP A 77 1.15 8.50 9.28
C ASP A 77 1.80 7.11 9.18
N ASP A 78 1.24 6.12 9.88
CA ASP A 78 1.68 4.73 9.78
C ASP A 78 1.40 4.12 8.39
N LEU A 79 0.59 4.77 7.56
CA LEU A 79 0.33 4.41 6.16
C LEU A 79 1.25 5.12 5.15
N MET A 80 2.18 5.98 5.58
CA MET A 80 3.18 6.54 4.65
C MET A 80 3.99 5.44 3.97
N GLU A 81 4.50 5.72 2.77
CA GLU A 81 5.41 4.79 2.10
C GLU A 81 6.70 4.60 2.91
N TRP A 82 7.44 3.56 2.63
CA TRP A 82 8.77 3.32 3.17
C TRP A 82 9.65 4.54 2.92
N ASP A 83 10.33 5.04 3.94
CA ASP A 83 11.33 6.09 3.79
C ASP A 83 12.62 5.50 3.22
N TYR A 84 12.90 5.82 1.97
CA TYR A 84 14.05 5.25 1.27
C TYR A 84 15.38 5.99 1.51
N GLY A 85 15.40 7.02 2.35
CA GLY A 85 16.63 7.74 2.71
C GLY A 85 17.47 8.14 1.50
N ALA A 86 18.68 7.63 1.38
CA ALA A 86 19.57 7.91 0.25
C ALA A 86 19.14 7.26 -1.09
N TRP A 87 18.19 6.32 -1.07
CA TRP A 87 17.65 5.69 -2.27
C TRP A 87 16.45 6.43 -2.87
N GLU A 88 15.97 7.48 -2.20
CA GLU A 88 14.85 8.32 -2.66
C GLU A 88 15.10 8.85 -4.08
N GLY A 89 14.10 8.71 -4.95
CA GLY A 89 14.15 9.19 -6.35
C GLY A 89 14.97 8.35 -7.32
N ARG A 90 15.63 7.30 -6.85
CA ARG A 90 16.47 6.41 -7.65
C ARG A 90 15.72 5.15 -8.08
N THR A 91 16.07 4.63 -9.23
CA THR A 91 15.59 3.31 -9.67
C THR A 91 16.47 2.19 -9.11
N THR A 92 15.92 0.98 -8.98
CA THR A 92 16.70 -0.21 -8.61
C THR A 92 17.92 -0.40 -9.52
N ALA A 93 17.79 -0.15 -10.83
CA ALA A 93 18.91 -0.28 -11.78
C ALA A 93 20.05 0.71 -11.49
N GLN A 94 19.72 1.96 -11.15
CA GLN A 94 20.71 2.97 -10.76
C GLN A 94 21.43 2.60 -9.48
N ILE A 95 20.71 2.11 -8.48
CA ILE A 95 21.31 1.71 -7.21
C ILE A 95 22.23 0.51 -7.40
N ARG A 96 21.80 -0.49 -8.17
CA ARG A 96 22.64 -1.66 -8.53
C ARG A 96 23.94 -1.26 -9.22
N ALA A 97 23.86 -0.32 -10.15
CA ALA A 97 25.03 0.17 -10.86
C ALA A 97 26.04 0.87 -9.92
N ASP A 98 25.53 1.74 -9.05
CA ASP A 98 26.40 2.50 -8.12
C ASP A 98 27.02 1.64 -7.03
N LEU A 99 26.31 0.61 -6.58
CA LEU A 99 26.82 -0.32 -5.57
C LEU A 99 27.65 -1.48 -6.17
N ALA A 100 27.69 -1.59 -7.50
CA ALA A 100 28.25 -2.76 -8.20
C ALA A 100 27.65 -4.09 -7.70
N ASP A 101 26.37 -4.07 -7.30
CA ASP A 101 25.62 -5.21 -6.80
C ASP A 101 24.39 -5.48 -7.69
N PRO A 102 24.46 -6.39 -8.67
CA PRO A 102 23.37 -6.69 -9.58
C PRO A 102 22.18 -7.38 -8.87
N GLY A 103 22.41 -7.94 -7.68
CA GLY A 103 21.37 -8.61 -6.88
C GLY A 103 20.64 -7.69 -5.92
N TRP A 104 21.10 -6.44 -5.73
CA TRP A 104 20.54 -5.54 -4.74
C TRP A 104 19.02 -5.37 -4.87
N LEU A 105 18.34 -5.47 -3.74
CA LEU A 105 16.93 -5.12 -3.56
C LEU A 105 16.79 -4.35 -2.25
N VAL A 106 15.87 -3.38 -2.20
CA VAL A 106 15.58 -2.61 -0.98
C VAL A 106 15.14 -3.48 0.20
N TRP A 107 14.63 -4.66 -0.08
CA TRP A 107 14.16 -5.64 0.91
C TRP A 107 15.28 -6.30 1.73
N ASP A 108 16.44 -6.43 1.15
CA ASP A 108 17.55 -7.24 1.68
C ASP A 108 18.69 -6.36 2.22
N HIS A 109 18.56 -5.04 2.14
CA HIS A 109 19.65 -4.11 2.47
C HIS A 109 19.16 -3.00 3.42
N PRO A 110 20.01 -2.57 4.35
CA PRO A 110 19.72 -1.41 5.17
C PRO A 110 19.53 -0.16 4.31
N VAL A 111 18.54 0.65 4.66
CA VAL A 111 18.33 1.95 4.02
C VAL A 111 19.24 2.98 4.68
N PRO A 112 20.22 3.56 3.95
CA PRO A 112 21.09 4.56 4.53
C PRO A 112 20.37 5.92 4.62
N PRO A 113 20.75 6.78 5.59
CA PRO A 113 20.23 8.14 5.66
C PRO A 113 20.63 8.95 4.42
N GLY A 114 19.75 9.87 4.02
CA GLY A 114 19.92 10.77 2.89
C GLY A 114 19.30 12.13 3.17
N GLY A 115 18.41 12.59 2.31
CA GLY A 115 17.59 13.77 2.58
C GLY A 115 16.60 13.56 3.75
N THR A 116 16.33 12.29 4.07
CA THR A 116 15.56 11.83 5.23
C THR A 116 16.38 10.78 5.99
N PRO A 117 16.00 10.42 7.23
CA PRO A 117 16.72 9.40 8.00
C PRO A 117 16.74 8.01 7.34
N GLY A 118 15.73 7.69 6.52
CA GLY A 118 15.49 6.34 6.05
C GLY A 118 14.85 5.46 7.13
N GLU A 119 14.00 4.52 6.73
CA GLU A 119 13.43 3.50 7.62
C GLU A 119 14.08 2.14 7.35
N GLN A 120 14.26 1.34 8.38
CA GLN A 120 14.59 -0.07 8.22
C GLN A 120 13.31 -0.88 8.06
N LEU A 121 13.40 -2.04 7.43
CA LEU A 121 12.25 -2.90 7.15
C LEU A 121 11.41 -3.21 8.41
N ASP A 122 12.08 -3.47 9.54
CA ASP A 122 11.40 -3.77 10.81
C ASP A 122 10.62 -2.57 11.34
N GLN A 123 11.10 -1.34 11.15
CA GLN A 123 10.38 -0.13 11.55
C GLN A 123 9.09 0.04 10.73
N VAL A 124 9.14 -0.28 9.43
CA VAL A 124 7.93 -0.31 8.60
C VAL A 124 6.99 -1.41 9.08
N ALA A 125 7.52 -2.59 9.43
CA ALA A 125 6.72 -3.69 9.97
C ALA A 125 6.01 -3.31 11.27
N GLU A 126 6.69 -2.63 12.19
CA GLU A 126 6.09 -2.17 13.45
C GLU A 126 4.91 -1.21 13.22
N ARG A 127 5.03 -0.24 12.28
CA ARG A 127 3.94 0.70 12.03
C ARG A 127 2.76 0.05 11.30
N VAL A 128 2.97 -0.90 10.39
CA VAL A 128 1.84 -1.61 9.75
C VAL A 128 1.12 -2.54 10.74
N GLU A 129 1.79 -3.09 11.74
CA GLU A 129 1.12 -3.82 12.83
C GLU A 129 0.18 -2.91 13.63
N ARG A 130 0.55 -1.64 13.87
CA ARG A 130 -0.36 -0.68 14.50
C ARG A 130 -1.58 -0.39 13.62
N VAL A 131 -1.41 -0.31 12.28
CA VAL A 131 -2.54 -0.17 11.34
C VAL A 131 -3.48 -1.38 11.42
N ILE A 132 -2.92 -2.60 11.40
CA ILE A 132 -3.71 -3.84 11.55
C ILE A 132 -4.47 -3.82 12.89
N GLY A 133 -3.81 -3.38 13.96
CA GLY A 133 -4.43 -3.23 15.29
C GLY A 133 -5.62 -2.28 15.29
N ARG A 134 -5.56 -1.15 14.54
CA ARG A 134 -6.69 -0.21 14.39
C ARG A 134 -7.87 -0.80 13.60
N CYS A 135 -7.58 -1.66 12.63
CA CYS A 135 -8.63 -2.33 11.86
C CYS A 135 -9.37 -3.41 12.66
N ARG A 136 -8.69 -4.05 13.61
CA ARG A 136 -9.19 -5.25 14.28
C ARG A 136 -10.56 -5.07 14.97
N PRO A 137 -10.82 -4.04 15.78
CA PRO A 137 -12.14 -3.84 16.40
C PRO A 137 -13.27 -3.70 15.38
N VAL A 138 -12.98 -3.08 14.23
CA VAL A 138 -13.97 -2.88 13.16
C VAL A 138 -14.29 -4.19 12.45
N LEU A 139 -13.27 -5.03 12.23
CA LEU A 139 -13.46 -6.37 11.66
C LEU A 139 -14.22 -7.29 12.64
N ASP A 140 -13.91 -7.20 13.94
CA ASP A 140 -14.58 -7.98 14.98
C ASP A 140 -16.07 -7.61 15.09
N ASP A 141 -16.44 -6.34 14.76
CA ASP A 141 -17.82 -5.87 14.60
C ASP A 141 -18.48 -6.30 13.28
N GLY A 142 -17.80 -7.06 12.43
CA GLY A 142 -18.31 -7.52 11.14
C GLY A 142 -18.34 -6.45 10.04
N ARG A 143 -17.57 -5.36 10.17
CA ARG A 143 -17.50 -4.25 9.20
C ARG A 143 -16.16 -4.24 8.48
N ASP A 144 -16.17 -3.72 7.25
CA ASP A 144 -14.97 -3.60 6.42
C ASP A 144 -14.11 -2.41 6.83
N CYS A 145 -12.78 -2.53 6.57
CA CYS A 145 -11.85 -1.41 6.60
C CYS A 145 -11.37 -1.10 5.18
N VAL A 146 -11.04 0.17 4.89
CA VAL A 146 -10.39 0.59 3.64
C VAL A 146 -9.12 1.34 3.97
N LEU A 147 -8.00 0.93 3.37
CA LEU A 147 -6.69 1.55 3.53
C LEU A 147 -6.21 2.08 2.19
N VAL A 148 -5.94 3.38 2.09
CA VAL A 148 -5.38 4.02 0.90
C VAL A 148 -3.94 4.42 1.18
N ALA A 149 -2.99 3.76 0.51
CA ALA A 149 -1.57 3.91 0.82
C ALA A 149 -0.67 3.64 -0.40
N HIS A 150 0.47 2.95 -0.19
CA HIS A 150 1.55 2.87 -1.18
C HIS A 150 2.01 1.43 -1.39
N GLY A 151 2.92 1.26 -2.37
CA GLY A 151 3.34 -0.04 -2.84
C GLY A 151 3.97 -0.91 -1.77
N HIS A 152 5.10 -0.50 -1.20
CA HIS A 152 5.84 -1.34 -0.26
C HIS A 152 5.14 -1.47 1.09
N VAL A 153 4.58 -0.38 1.63
CA VAL A 153 3.89 -0.44 2.94
C VAL A 153 2.70 -1.41 2.92
N LEU A 154 1.89 -1.42 1.83
CA LEU A 154 0.76 -2.36 1.72
C LEU A 154 1.20 -3.81 1.51
N ARG A 155 2.32 -4.04 0.81
CA ARG A 155 2.92 -5.36 0.63
C ARG A 155 3.47 -5.92 1.94
N ILE A 156 4.13 -5.08 2.75
CA ILE A 156 4.61 -5.43 4.09
C ILE A 156 3.41 -5.70 5.01
N LEU A 157 2.38 -4.86 4.98
CA LEU A 157 1.14 -5.06 5.73
C LEU A 157 0.50 -6.41 5.38
N THR A 158 0.49 -6.78 4.11
CA THR A 158 -0.03 -8.08 3.67
C THR A 158 0.78 -9.25 4.22
N ALA A 159 2.11 -9.18 4.18
CA ALA A 159 2.96 -10.20 4.80
C ALA A 159 2.65 -10.33 6.30
N ARG A 160 2.57 -9.22 7.02
CA ARG A 160 2.27 -9.19 8.45
C ARG A 160 0.86 -9.69 8.77
N TRP A 161 -0.13 -9.36 7.94
CA TRP A 161 -1.47 -9.93 8.04
C TRP A 161 -1.47 -11.45 7.98
N LEU A 162 -0.69 -12.04 7.09
CA LEU A 162 -0.58 -13.49 6.91
C LEU A 162 0.32 -14.16 7.97
N GLY A 163 0.93 -13.41 8.89
CA GLY A 163 1.87 -13.93 9.87
C GLY A 163 3.27 -14.23 9.31
N LEU A 164 3.57 -13.73 8.12
CA LEU A 164 4.85 -13.91 7.45
C LEU A 164 5.87 -12.85 7.91
N PRO A 165 7.18 -13.11 7.77
CA PRO A 165 8.22 -12.10 7.92
C PRO A 165 7.98 -10.88 7.00
N PRO A 166 8.33 -9.65 7.42
CA PRO A 166 8.08 -8.45 6.62
C PRO A 166 8.77 -8.47 5.24
N ILE A 167 9.91 -9.14 5.14
CA ILE A 167 10.66 -9.31 3.88
C ILE A 167 9.83 -10.07 2.82
N ASP A 168 8.91 -10.92 3.22
CA ASP A 168 8.05 -11.66 2.31
C ASP A 168 7.02 -10.77 1.60
N GLY A 169 6.89 -9.52 2.02
CA GLY A 169 6.19 -8.48 1.24
C GLY A 169 6.69 -8.38 -0.20
N ARG A 170 7.95 -8.74 -0.46
CA ARG A 170 8.54 -8.81 -1.82
C ARG A 170 7.82 -9.76 -2.76
N LEU A 171 7.12 -10.77 -2.24
CA LEU A 171 6.40 -11.78 -3.02
C LEU A 171 5.07 -11.28 -3.58
N PHE A 172 4.55 -10.17 -3.07
CA PHE A 172 3.24 -9.62 -3.44
C PHE A 172 3.41 -8.44 -4.40
N SER A 173 3.30 -8.66 -5.72
CA SER A 173 3.27 -7.54 -6.67
C SER A 173 1.99 -6.72 -6.48
N LEU A 174 2.11 -5.38 -6.50
CA LEU A 174 0.98 -4.49 -6.32
C LEU A 174 1.13 -3.25 -7.21
N ASP A 175 0.29 -3.15 -8.23
CA ASP A 175 0.30 -2.06 -9.20
C ASP A 175 -0.45 -0.81 -8.68
N PRO A 176 -0.16 0.39 -9.24
CA PRO A 176 -0.90 1.60 -8.91
C PRO A 176 -2.40 1.48 -9.22
N ALA A 177 -3.24 2.10 -8.38
CA ALA A 177 -4.70 2.09 -8.49
C ALA A 177 -5.32 0.68 -8.61
N ARG A 178 -4.69 -0.32 -7.96
CA ARG A 178 -5.26 -1.66 -7.84
C ARG A 178 -5.89 -1.87 -6.48
N LEU A 179 -6.92 -2.71 -6.49
CA LEU A 179 -7.66 -3.09 -5.31
C LEU A 179 -7.25 -4.51 -4.88
N SER A 180 -6.97 -4.66 -3.60
CA SER A 180 -6.74 -5.96 -2.97
C SER A 180 -7.63 -6.09 -1.74
N ALA A 181 -7.88 -7.31 -1.27
CA ALA A 181 -8.67 -7.57 -0.08
C ALA A 181 -8.03 -8.66 0.76
N LEU A 182 -7.80 -8.35 2.01
CA LEU A 182 -7.42 -9.28 3.07
C LEU A 182 -8.68 -9.68 3.85
N GLY A 183 -8.74 -10.86 4.38
CA GLY A 183 -9.90 -11.32 5.14
C GLY A 183 -9.63 -12.64 5.82
N PHE A 184 -10.69 -13.40 6.08
CA PHE A 184 -10.63 -14.65 6.80
C PHE A 184 -11.24 -15.80 6.01
N GLU A 185 -10.65 -16.97 6.15
CA GLU A 185 -11.26 -18.26 5.84
C GLU A 185 -11.37 -19.01 7.17
N HIS A 186 -12.57 -19.14 7.67
CA HIS A 186 -12.81 -19.45 9.08
C HIS A 186 -12.06 -18.45 9.98
N GLU A 187 -11.16 -18.91 10.82
CA GLU A 187 -10.30 -18.06 11.67
C GLU A 187 -8.94 -17.75 11.04
N THR A 188 -8.64 -18.32 9.87
CA THR A 188 -7.35 -18.13 9.19
C THR A 188 -7.35 -16.84 8.40
N ARG A 189 -6.32 -16.01 8.61
CA ARG A 189 -6.08 -14.80 7.81
C ARG A 189 -5.62 -15.17 6.41
N VAL A 190 -6.29 -14.65 5.40
CA VAL A 190 -6.02 -14.97 3.99
C VAL A 190 -6.05 -13.73 3.10
N ILE A 191 -5.56 -13.85 1.88
CA ILE A 191 -5.81 -12.92 0.79
C ILE A 191 -7.10 -13.36 0.10
N ARG A 192 -8.11 -12.49 0.02
CA ARG A 192 -9.36 -12.73 -0.69
C ARG A 192 -9.32 -12.31 -2.16
N CYS A 193 -8.55 -11.27 -2.43
CA CYS A 193 -8.35 -10.73 -3.76
C CYS A 193 -7.00 -10.01 -3.79
N TRP A 194 -6.26 -10.11 -4.89
CA TRP A 194 -4.96 -9.45 -4.97
C TRP A 194 -4.76 -8.78 -6.33
N ASN A 195 -4.35 -7.49 -6.30
CA ASN A 195 -3.94 -6.70 -7.46
C ASN A 195 -4.99 -6.70 -8.58
N ALA A 196 -6.28 -6.71 -8.23
CA ALA A 196 -7.38 -6.88 -9.17
C ALA A 196 -7.82 -5.56 -9.81
N THR A 197 -8.37 -5.69 -11.02
CA THR A 197 -9.14 -4.66 -11.71
C THR A 197 -10.63 -4.97 -11.67
N SER A 198 -11.46 -4.01 -12.11
CA SER A 198 -12.89 -4.23 -12.34
C SER A 198 -13.17 -5.41 -13.29
N ALA A 199 -12.28 -5.64 -14.26
CA ALA A 199 -12.43 -6.73 -15.22
C ALA A 199 -12.20 -8.14 -14.60
N ASP A 200 -11.43 -8.22 -13.52
CA ASP A 200 -11.07 -9.49 -12.86
C ASP A 200 -12.14 -9.96 -11.84
N ARG A 201 -13.19 -9.16 -11.64
CA ARG A 201 -14.23 -9.38 -10.62
C ARG A 201 -15.57 -9.77 -11.23
N THR A 202 -15.57 -10.65 -12.21
CA THR A 202 -16.84 -11.28 -12.63
C THR A 202 -17.32 -12.20 -11.51
N PRO A 203 -18.61 -12.13 -11.12
CA PRO A 203 -19.18 -12.89 -10.00
C PRO A 203 -19.15 -14.38 -10.23
#